data_bee4dd34b082e2dc4628afcdab8365da
#
_entry.id   bee4dd34b082e2dc4628afcdab8365da
#
_cell.length_a   1.000
_cell.length_b   1.000
_cell.length_c   1.000
_cell.angle_alpha   90.00
_cell.angle_beta   90.00
_cell.angle_gamma   90.00
#
_symmetry.space_group_name_H-M   'P 1'
#
loop_
_entity.id
_entity.type
_entity.pdbx_description
1 polymer ?
#
loop_
_entity_poly.entity_id
_entity_poly.type
_entity_poly.pdbx_seq_one_letter_code
_entity_poly.pdbx_strand_id
1 'polypeptide(L)'
;EMCIRDRSDGPVNLSISWWGGDSRHAAYQSALEAFQAEHSNITVEPTFAAWSGWEEKMAAAFIAGNAQDVCQVNWNWLYNYSADGSKFVDLNTTSKFIDLTQWDSAAMDACYVANSQQCVPVSMTGRIFYWNMTTFNKAGITEVPKSLDDLMAAGKAFQEKLGDDYYPMHLGAYDRMILMVFYLESKYGKDWADPTTCLLYTSDAAD
;
A
#
# COMPACT_ATOMS: atom_id res chain seq x y z
N GLU A 1 -25.34 17.79 13.24
CA GLU A 1 -26.21 16.67 12.79
C GLU A 1 -26.25 16.67 11.28
N MET A 2 -25.38 15.88 10.68
CA MET A 2 -25.42 15.62 9.24
C MET A 2 -26.55 14.61 9.03
N CYS A 3 -27.71 15.10 8.56
CA CYS A 3 -28.80 14.24 8.17
C CYS A 3 -28.33 13.34 7.03
N ILE A 4 -28.04 12.08 7.34
CA ILE A 4 -27.99 11.02 6.33
C ILE A 4 -29.41 10.93 5.78
N ARG A 5 -29.62 11.57 4.62
CA ARG A 5 -30.91 11.37 3.90
C ARG A 5 -30.96 9.91 3.50
N ASP A 6 -31.89 9.19 4.09
CA ASP A 6 -32.29 7.89 3.60
C ASP A 6 -32.57 7.97 2.10
N ARG A 7 -31.96 7.02 1.35
CA ARG A 7 -32.13 6.69 -0.07
C ARG A 7 -32.81 7.78 -0.90
N SER A 8 -32.04 8.54 -1.65
CA SER A 8 -32.66 9.34 -2.70
C SER A 8 -33.08 8.36 -3.81
N ASP A 9 -34.39 8.27 -4.08
CA ASP A 9 -34.92 7.56 -5.25
C ASP A 9 -34.60 8.30 -6.56
N GLY A 10 -33.91 9.44 -6.47
CA GLY A 10 -33.52 10.28 -7.59
C GLY A 10 -32.17 9.89 -8.19
N PRO A 11 -31.82 10.45 -9.37
CA PRO A 11 -30.52 10.24 -9.99
C PRO A 11 -29.37 10.69 -9.09
N VAL A 12 -28.35 9.84 -8.94
CA VAL A 12 -27.13 10.11 -8.17
C VAL A 12 -25.93 9.97 -9.10
N ASN A 13 -25.06 10.98 -9.12
CA ASN A 13 -23.78 10.93 -9.81
C ASN A 13 -22.67 10.82 -8.77
N LEU A 14 -21.85 9.78 -8.89
CA LEU A 14 -20.67 9.55 -8.06
C LEU A 14 -19.44 9.53 -8.94
N SER A 15 -18.30 9.80 -8.35
CA SER A 15 -17.01 9.69 -8.99
C SER A 15 -16.09 8.76 -8.21
N ILE A 16 -15.29 7.96 -8.94
CA ILE A 16 -14.32 7.04 -8.34
C ILE A 16 -12.97 7.16 -9.01
N SER A 17 -11.91 7.02 -8.23
CA SER A 17 -10.57 7.03 -8.78
C SER A 17 -9.68 5.89 -8.27
N TRP A 18 -8.83 5.36 -9.18
CA TRP A 18 -7.85 4.32 -8.87
C TRP A 18 -6.64 4.34 -9.80
N TRP A 19 -5.55 3.73 -9.38
CA TRP A 19 -4.39 3.48 -10.23
C TRP A 19 -4.23 2.00 -10.55
N GLY A 20 -3.51 1.69 -11.62
CA GLY A 20 -3.16 0.31 -11.96
C GLY A 20 -2.67 0.15 -13.38
N GLY A 21 -2.57 -1.10 -13.81
CA GLY A 21 -2.38 -1.51 -15.20
C GLY A 21 -3.70 -1.91 -15.84
N ASP A 22 -3.66 -2.26 -17.12
CA ASP A 22 -4.83 -2.52 -17.96
C ASP A 22 -5.78 -3.57 -17.37
N SER A 23 -5.25 -4.65 -16.79
CA SER A 23 -6.08 -5.70 -16.18
C SER A 23 -6.89 -5.19 -14.98
N ARG A 24 -6.29 -4.31 -14.17
CA ARG A 24 -7.01 -3.68 -13.06
C ARG A 24 -8.06 -2.70 -13.55
N HIS A 25 -7.72 -1.89 -14.55
CA HIS A 25 -8.67 -0.96 -15.16
C HIS A 25 -9.89 -1.70 -15.72
N ALA A 26 -9.68 -2.78 -16.45
CA ALA A 26 -10.75 -3.62 -16.97
C ALA A 26 -11.63 -4.23 -15.87
N ALA A 27 -11.02 -4.73 -14.79
CA ALA A 27 -11.74 -5.33 -13.67
C ALA A 27 -12.64 -4.30 -12.95
N TYR A 28 -12.11 -3.10 -12.67
CA TYR A 28 -12.92 -2.03 -12.05
C TYR A 28 -14.04 -1.56 -12.97
N GLN A 29 -13.78 -1.37 -14.26
CA GLN A 29 -14.82 -0.98 -15.22
C GLN A 29 -15.94 -2.01 -15.30
N SER A 30 -15.60 -3.30 -15.38
CA SER A 30 -16.60 -4.39 -15.36
C SER A 30 -17.41 -4.43 -14.07
N ALA A 31 -16.78 -4.18 -12.92
CA ALA A 31 -17.47 -4.09 -11.63
C ALA A 31 -18.44 -2.89 -11.57
N LEU A 32 -18.04 -1.74 -12.11
CA LEU A 32 -18.89 -0.55 -12.19
C LEU A 32 -20.08 -0.75 -13.14
N GLU A 33 -19.87 -1.42 -14.28
CA GLU A 33 -20.96 -1.80 -15.18
C GLU A 33 -21.99 -2.69 -14.48
N ALA A 34 -21.54 -3.72 -13.77
CA ALA A 34 -22.41 -4.61 -13.01
C ALA A 34 -23.17 -3.85 -11.89
N PHE A 35 -22.47 -2.98 -11.16
CA PHE A 35 -23.09 -2.16 -10.11
C PHE A 35 -24.16 -1.23 -10.68
N GLN A 36 -23.90 -0.53 -11.76
CA GLN A 36 -24.85 0.39 -12.38
C GLN A 36 -26.05 -0.35 -13.03
N ALA A 37 -25.85 -1.60 -13.45
CA ALA A 37 -26.95 -2.43 -13.94
C ALA A 37 -27.95 -2.79 -12.81
N GLU A 38 -27.47 -2.98 -11.58
CA GLU A 38 -28.30 -3.25 -10.40
C GLU A 38 -28.87 -1.96 -9.78
N HIS A 39 -28.19 -0.82 -9.98
CA HIS A 39 -28.51 0.49 -9.40
C HIS A 39 -28.69 1.54 -10.51
N SER A 40 -29.74 1.40 -11.30
CA SER A 40 -29.98 2.23 -12.50
C SER A 40 -30.13 3.73 -12.26
N ASN A 41 -30.38 4.14 -11.01
CA ASN A 41 -30.43 5.56 -10.62
C ASN A 41 -29.05 6.13 -10.23
N ILE A 42 -28.00 5.31 -10.22
CA ILE A 42 -26.63 5.72 -9.87
C ILE A 42 -25.74 5.67 -11.11
N THR A 43 -25.10 6.79 -11.43
CA THR A 43 -24.05 6.88 -12.43
C THR A 43 -22.72 7.07 -11.73
N VAL A 44 -21.71 6.29 -12.10
CA VAL A 44 -20.35 6.39 -11.52
C VAL A 44 -19.35 6.77 -12.59
N GLU A 45 -18.69 7.91 -12.43
CA GLU A 45 -17.65 8.40 -13.34
C GLU A 45 -16.27 7.93 -12.89
N PRO A 46 -15.57 7.09 -13.68
CA PRO A 46 -14.26 6.61 -13.33
C PRO A 46 -13.13 7.57 -13.74
N THR A 47 -12.14 7.73 -12.88
CA THR A 47 -10.86 8.36 -13.19
C THR A 47 -9.73 7.41 -12.85
N PHE A 48 -8.89 7.04 -13.79
CA PHE A 48 -7.80 6.11 -13.54
C PHE A 48 -6.56 6.43 -14.35
N ALA A 49 -5.40 5.98 -13.88
CA ALA A 49 -4.12 6.10 -14.57
C ALA A 49 -3.12 5.05 -14.06
N ALA A 50 -1.91 5.06 -14.62
CA ALA A 50 -0.79 4.30 -14.10
C ALA A 50 -0.36 4.81 -12.72
N TRP A 51 0.45 4.02 -12.01
CA TRP A 51 1.01 4.36 -10.70
C TRP A 51 1.86 5.63 -10.72
N SER A 52 2.67 5.81 -11.76
CA SER A 52 3.60 6.94 -11.85
C SER A 52 2.86 8.28 -11.90
N GLY A 53 3.18 9.19 -10.99
CA GLY A 53 2.56 10.51 -10.86
C GLY A 53 1.17 10.50 -10.22
N TRP A 54 0.68 9.33 -9.78
CA TRP A 54 -0.66 9.24 -9.20
C TRP A 54 -0.74 9.91 -7.82
N GLU A 55 0.29 9.75 -6.98
CA GLU A 55 0.33 10.36 -5.65
C GLU A 55 0.24 11.87 -5.74
N GLU A 56 1.05 12.49 -6.59
CA GLU A 56 1.08 13.94 -6.78
C GLU A 56 -0.25 14.47 -7.31
N LYS A 57 -0.85 13.74 -8.25
CA LYS A 57 -2.18 14.07 -8.79
C LYS A 57 -3.24 14.06 -7.69
N MET A 58 -3.26 13.02 -6.86
CA MET A 58 -4.25 12.89 -5.80
C MET A 58 -4.01 13.90 -4.68
N ALA A 59 -2.76 14.15 -4.29
CA ALA A 59 -2.43 15.19 -3.32
C ALA A 59 -2.93 16.56 -3.78
N ALA A 60 -2.71 16.91 -5.03
CA ALA A 60 -3.22 18.17 -5.60
C ALA A 60 -4.76 18.21 -5.60
N ALA A 61 -5.43 17.11 -5.94
CA ALA A 61 -6.89 17.03 -5.93
C ALA A 61 -7.48 17.20 -4.51
N PHE A 62 -6.87 16.57 -3.50
CA PHE A 62 -7.29 16.73 -2.10
C PHE A 62 -7.09 18.17 -1.59
N ILE A 63 -5.98 18.81 -1.96
CA ILE A 63 -5.73 20.21 -1.60
C ILE A 63 -6.75 21.14 -2.28
N ALA A 64 -7.05 20.91 -3.55
CA ALA A 64 -7.98 21.70 -4.32
C ALA A 64 -9.47 21.44 -3.95
N GLY A 65 -9.76 20.39 -3.17
CA GLY A 65 -11.12 20.02 -2.79
C GLY A 65 -11.95 19.44 -3.96
N ASN A 66 -11.28 18.88 -4.97
CA ASN A 66 -11.91 18.28 -6.15
C ASN A 66 -11.51 16.81 -6.36
N ALA A 67 -11.09 16.14 -5.27
CA ALA A 67 -10.91 14.69 -5.30
C ALA A 67 -12.25 13.98 -5.53
N GLN A 68 -12.19 12.77 -6.11
CA GLN A 68 -13.38 11.95 -6.35
C GLN A 68 -14.05 11.55 -5.04
N ASP A 69 -15.37 11.23 -5.10
CA ASP A 69 -16.16 10.78 -3.95
C ASP A 69 -15.60 9.51 -3.32
N VAL A 70 -15.11 8.59 -4.16
CA VAL A 70 -14.43 7.37 -3.74
C VAL A 70 -13.03 7.34 -4.35
N CYS A 71 -12.03 7.21 -3.50
CA CYS A 71 -10.63 7.23 -3.94
C CYS A 71 -9.88 5.99 -3.47
N GLN A 72 -9.15 5.34 -4.37
CA GLN A 72 -8.11 4.40 -3.95
C GLN A 72 -6.94 5.19 -3.37
N VAL A 73 -6.55 4.86 -2.14
CA VAL A 73 -5.43 5.48 -1.43
C VAL A 73 -4.43 4.39 -1.08
N ASN A 74 -3.14 4.66 -1.19
CA ASN A 74 -2.12 3.77 -0.66
C ASN A 74 -2.01 3.99 0.86
N TRP A 75 -1.85 2.93 1.63
CA TRP A 75 -1.84 2.98 3.09
C TRP A 75 -0.84 4.01 3.66
N ASN A 76 0.35 4.12 3.05
CA ASN A 76 1.38 5.06 3.49
C ASN A 76 1.06 6.54 3.15
N TRP A 77 0.12 6.81 2.23
CA TRP A 77 -0.34 8.17 1.94
C TRP A 77 -1.50 8.59 2.85
N LEU A 78 -2.22 7.61 3.38
CA LEU A 78 -3.41 7.85 4.20
C LEU A 78 -3.10 8.79 5.36
N TYR A 79 -1.98 8.55 6.06
CA TYR A 79 -1.54 9.40 7.16
C TYR A 79 -1.17 10.83 6.68
N ASN A 80 -0.57 10.96 5.51
CA ASN A 80 -0.24 12.27 4.93
C ASN A 80 -1.49 13.07 4.56
N TYR A 81 -2.55 12.40 4.10
CA TYR A 81 -3.79 13.06 3.70
C TYR A 81 -4.72 13.33 4.88
N SER A 82 -4.71 12.51 5.91
CA SER A 82 -5.67 12.51 7.01
C SER A 82 -5.01 12.17 8.35
N ALA A 83 -3.94 12.90 8.72
CA ALA A 83 -3.20 12.65 9.96
C ALA A 83 -4.06 12.73 11.23
N ASP A 84 -5.11 13.54 11.21
CA ASP A 84 -6.08 13.71 12.29
C ASP A 84 -7.35 12.84 12.14
N GLY A 85 -7.43 12.00 11.12
CA GLY A 85 -8.57 11.15 10.85
C GLY A 85 -9.82 11.87 10.35
N SER A 86 -9.72 13.13 9.94
CA SER A 86 -10.90 13.96 9.60
C SER A 86 -11.17 14.07 8.09
N LYS A 87 -10.23 13.66 7.24
CA LYS A 87 -10.32 13.88 5.79
C LYS A 87 -11.32 12.97 5.11
N PHE A 88 -11.43 11.74 5.56
CA PHE A 88 -12.35 10.74 5.02
C PHE A 88 -13.45 10.42 6.04
N VAL A 89 -14.53 9.83 5.54
CA VAL A 89 -15.62 9.38 6.41
C VAL A 89 -15.13 8.27 7.34
N ASP A 90 -15.41 8.38 8.63
CA ASP A 90 -15.15 7.28 9.56
C ASP A 90 -16.13 6.13 9.31
N LEU A 91 -15.63 5.06 8.73
CA LEU A 91 -16.43 3.88 8.38
C LEU A 91 -16.99 3.15 9.60
N ASN A 92 -16.45 3.36 10.81
CA ASN A 92 -17.06 2.85 12.03
C ASN A 92 -18.48 3.41 12.25
N THR A 93 -18.76 4.60 11.71
CA THR A 93 -20.09 5.24 11.78
C THR A 93 -21.06 4.74 10.72
N THR A 94 -20.58 3.92 9.77
CA THR A 94 -21.37 3.46 8.61
C THR A 94 -21.79 2.00 8.71
N SER A 95 -21.73 1.38 9.88
CA SER A 95 -22.04 -0.04 10.12
C SER A 95 -23.42 -0.51 9.66
N LYS A 96 -24.34 0.41 9.46
CA LYS A 96 -25.66 0.10 8.87
C LYS A 96 -25.60 -0.19 7.37
N PHE A 97 -24.55 0.23 6.69
CA PHE A 97 -24.40 0.17 5.23
C PHE A 97 -23.24 -0.74 4.80
N ILE A 98 -22.20 -0.83 5.61
CA ILE A 98 -21.00 -1.60 5.31
C ILE A 98 -20.73 -2.55 6.47
N ASP A 99 -20.67 -3.84 6.18
CA ASP A 99 -20.23 -4.86 7.13
C ASP A 99 -18.69 -4.95 7.08
N LEU A 100 -18.04 -4.29 8.01
CA LEU A 100 -16.58 -4.26 8.10
C LEU A 100 -15.95 -5.59 8.56
N THR A 101 -16.76 -6.55 9.02
CA THR A 101 -16.25 -7.87 9.44
C THR A 101 -15.85 -8.76 8.27
N GLN A 102 -16.13 -8.35 7.04
CA GLN A 102 -15.74 -9.05 5.82
C GLN A 102 -14.23 -8.99 5.55
N TRP A 103 -13.51 -8.08 6.18
CA TRP A 103 -12.07 -7.90 6.00
C TRP A 103 -11.28 -8.47 7.19
N ASP A 104 -10.08 -8.94 6.89
CA ASP A 104 -9.13 -9.34 7.94
C ASP A 104 -8.73 -8.15 8.82
N SER A 105 -8.70 -8.36 10.13
CA SER A 105 -8.44 -7.29 11.10
C SER A 105 -7.05 -6.65 10.92
N ALA A 106 -6.02 -7.44 10.62
CA ALA A 106 -4.67 -6.89 10.42
C ALA A 106 -4.59 -6.03 9.15
N ALA A 107 -5.38 -6.36 8.11
CA ALA A 107 -5.50 -5.52 6.92
C ALA A 107 -6.28 -4.22 7.20
N MET A 108 -7.30 -4.30 8.07
CA MET A 108 -8.09 -3.14 8.50
C MET A 108 -7.26 -2.17 9.34
N ASP A 109 -6.34 -2.66 10.19
CA ASP A 109 -5.46 -1.84 11.01
C ASP A 109 -4.60 -0.88 10.17
N ALA A 110 -4.16 -1.30 8.98
CA ALA A 110 -3.43 -0.44 8.05
C ALA A 110 -4.28 0.72 7.48
N CYS A 111 -5.59 0.66 7.64
CA CYS A 111 -6.55 1.64 7.18
C CYS A 111 -7.08 2.55 8.31
N TYR A 112 -6.50 2.44 9.50
CA TYR A 112 -6.95 3.12 10.70
C TYR A 112 -6.01 4.28 11.05
N VAL A 113 -6.54 5.48 11.19
CA VAL A 113 -5.77 6.68 11.53
C VAL A 113 -6.53 7.51 12.56
N ALA A 114 -5.86 7.95 13.62
CA ALA A 114 -6.39 8.85 14.64
C ALA A 114 -7.77 8.42 15.20
N ASN A 115 -7.91 7.14 15.53
CA ASN A 115 -9.15 6.51 16.03
C ASN A 115 -10.32 6.48 15.02
N SER A 116 -10.03 6.57 13.73
CA SER A 116 -11.02 6.56 12.65
C SER A 116 -10.67 5.50 11.59
N GLN A 117 -11.61 4.67 11.20
CA GLN A 117 -11.47 3.73 10.10
C GLN A 117 -11.69 4.47 8.78
N GLN A 118 -10.61 4.90 8.15
CA GLN A 118 -10.64 5.82 7.02
C GLN A 118 -10.93 5.14 5.67
N CYS A 119 -10.67 3.85 5.55
CA CYS A 119 -10.92 3.09 4.33
C CYS A 119 -11.03 1.59 4.61
N VAL A 120 -11.32 0.82 3.56
CA VAL A 120 -11.25 -0.65 3.56
C VAL A 120 -10.15 -1.12 2.63
N PRO A 121 -9.44 -2.23 2.95
CA PRO A 121 -8.40 -2.75 2.09
C PRO A 121 -9.00 -3.40 0.83
N VAL A 122 -8.59 -2.95 -0.35
CA VAL A 122 -9.02 -3.53 -1.63
C VAL A 122 -7.97 -4.49 -2.21
N SER A 123 -6.71 -4.35 -1.79
CA SER A 123 -5.63 -5.28 -2.15
C SER A 123 -4.48 -5.14 -1.15
N MET A 124 -3.77 -6.23 -0.95
CA MET A 124 -2.53 -6.25 -0.18
C MET A 124 -1.36 -6.60 -1.11
N THR A 125 -0.25 -5.93 -0.92
CA THR A 125 1.01 -6.24 -1.58
C THR A 125 2.09 -6.39 -0.53
N GLY A 126 3.08 -7.20 -0.83
CA GLY A 126 4.23 -7.40 0.04
C GLY A 126 5.54 -7.29 -0.74
N ARG A 127 6.60 -6.96 -0.03
CA ARG A 127 7.94 -7.07 -0.60
C ARG A 127 8.42 -8.48 -0.40
N ILE A 128 8.73 -9.14 -1.50
CA ILE A 128 9.24 -10.52 -1.51
C ILE A 128 10.51 -10.58 -2.35
N PHE A 129 11.40 -11.49 -2.02
CA PHE A 129 12.57 -11.77 -2.81
C PHE A 129 12.29 -12.90 -3.79
N TYR A 130 12.63 -12.67 -5.04
CA TYR A 130 12.67 -13.70 -6.07
C TYR A 130 14.12 -14.13 -6.28
N TRP A 131 14.38 -15.42 -6.08
CA TRP A 131 15.71 -15.99 -6.25
C TRP A 131 15.81 -16.66 -7.62
N ASN A 132 16.68 -16.16 -8.48
CA ASN A 132 16.99 -16.82 -9.75
C ASN A 132 17.93 -18.00 -9.49
N MET A 133 17.34 -19.13 -9.09
CA MET A 133 18.12 -20.32 -8.76
C MET A 133 18.95 -20.89 -9.92
N THR A 134 18.59 -20.60 -11.18
CA THR A 134 19.42 -20.95 -12.33
C THR A 134 20.77 -20.23 -12.27
N THR A 135 20.78 -18.95 -11.90
CA THR A 135 22.01 -18.18 -11.75
C THR A 135 22.77 -18.57 -10.48
N PHE A 136 22.07 -18.78 -9.37
CA PHE A 136 22.66 -19.27 -8.12
C PHE A 136 23.35 -20.62 -8.30
N ASN A 137 22.74 -21.56 -9.01
CA ASN A 137 23.34 -22.86 -9.31
C ASN A 137 24.61 -22.73 -10.17
N LYS A 138 24.67 -21.79 -11.12
CA LYS A 138 25.90 -21.50 -11.88
C LYS A 138 27.03 -20.99 -10.99
N ALA A 139 26.70 -20.25 -9.91
CA ALA A 139 27.65 -19.85 -8.89
C ALA A 139 27.98 -20.97 -7.88
N GLY A 140 27.37 -22.15 -8.01
CA GLY A 140 27.55 -23.29 -7.12
C GLY A 140 26.75 -23.22 -5.83
N ILE A 141 25.70 -22.41 -5.81
CA ILE A 141 24.80 -22.22 -4.65
C ILE A 141 23.48 -22.92 -4.96
N THR A 142 23.14 -23.93 -4.17
CA THR A 142 21.97 -24.79 -4.39
C THR A 142 20.78 -24.44 -3.49
N GLU A 143 20.99 -23.65 -2.44
CA GLU A 143 19.96 -23.19 -1.52
C GLU A 143 19.88 -21.65 -1.51
N VAL A 144 18.70 -21.13 -1.24
CA VAL A 144 18.51 -19.69 -1.04
C VAL A 144 19.20 -19.21 0.24
N PRO A 145 19.85 -18.04 0.25
CA PRO A 145 20.40 -17.44 1.46
C PRO A 145 19.33 -17.30 2.55
N LYS A 146 19.66 -17.68 3.77
CA LYS A 146 18.80 -17.58 4.95
C LYS A 146 19.24 -16.51 5.94
N SER A 147 20.41 -15.93 5.69
CA SER A 147 20.99 -14.87 6.52
C SER A 147 21.71 -13.85 5.65
N LEU A 148 22.07 -12.71 6.26
CA LEU A 148 22.92 -11.73 5.57
C LEU A 148 24.30 -12.28 5.28
N ASP A 149 24.86 -13.10 6.16
CA ASP A 149 26.16 -13.74 5.96
C ASP A 149 26.14 -14.71 4.77
N ASP A 150 25.05 -15.50 4.60
CA ASP A 150 24.87 -16.34 3.42
C ASP A 150 24.81 -15.50 2.14
N LEU A 151 24.12 -14.35 2.20
CA LEU A 151 24.03 -13.45 1.06
C LEU A 151 25.37 -12.83 0.71
N MET A 152 26.16 -12.46 1.71
CA MET A 152 27.53 -11.96 1.51
C MET A 152 28.44 -13.05 0.93
N ALA A 153 28.31 -14.29 1.40
CA ALA A 153 29.03 -15.44 0.83
C ALA A 153 28.61 -15.71 -0.63
N ALA A 154 27.30 -15.60 -0.91
CA ALA A 154 26.79 -15.67 -2.27
C ALA A 154 27.41 -14.61 -3.18
N GLY A 155 27.57 -13.36 -2.69
CA GLY A 155 28.23 -12.28 -3.42
C GLY A 155 29.64 -12.64 -3.88
N LYS A 156 30.45 -13.22 -2.98
CA LYS A 156 31.80 -13.68 -3.30
C LYS A 156 31.78 -14.80 -4.34
N ALA A 157 30.90 -15.80 -4.18
CA ALA A 157 30.80 -16.90 -5.12
C ALA A 157 30.34 -16.44 -6.53
N PHE A 158 29.45 -15.45 -6.61
CA PHE A 158 29.03 -14.84 -7.87
C PHE A 158 30.22 -14.16 -8.56
N GLN A 159 30.97 -13.32 -7.83
CA GLN A 159 32.12 -12.62 -8.36
C GLN A 159 33.20 -13.59 -8.85
N GLU A 160 33.53 -14.63 -8.06
CA GLU A 160 34.56 -15.62 -8.40
C GLU A 160 34.20 -16.49 -9.61
N LYS A 161 32.91 -16.86 -9.76
CA LYS A 161 32.51 -17.84 -10.76
C LYS A 161 31.80 -17.25 -11.98
N LEU A 162 31.16 -16.10 -11.84
CA LEU A 162 30.35 -15.49 -12.89
C LEU A 162 30.90 -14.14 -13.36
N GLY A 163 31.83 -13.53 -12.59
CA GLY A 163 32.40 -12.21 -12.90
C GLY A 163 31.61 -11.04 -12.39
N ASP A 164 32.06 -9.84 -12.71
CA ASP A 164 31.58 -8.58 -12.11
C ASP A 164 30.18 -8.13 -12.62
N ASP A 165 29.65 -8.76 -13.66
CA ASP A 165 28.34 -8.43 -14.24
C ASP A 165 27.17 -9.16 -13.54
N TYR A 166 27.45 -10.03 -12.58
CA TYR A 166 26.46 -10.83 -11.89
C TYR A 166 26.42 -10.52 -10.41
N TYR A 167 25.21 -10.29 -9.90
CA TYR A 167 24.97 -9.97 -8.49
C TYR A 167 23.91 -10.91 -7.92
N PRO A 168 24.08 -11.39 -6.66
CA PRO A 168 23.07 -12.26 -6.02
C PRO A 168 21.78 -11.52 -5.68
N MET A 169 21.86 -10.18 -5.55
CA MET A 169 20.69 -9.35 -5.21
C MET A 169 20.79 -7.99 -5.91
N HIS A 170 19.66 -7.55 -6.45
CA HIS A 170 19.49 -6.18 -6.94
C HIS A 170 18.37 -5.51 -6.13
N LEU A 171 18.69 -4.37 -5.53
CA LEU A 171 17.75 -3.57 -4.73
C LEU A 171 17.79 -2.12 -5.21
N GLY A 172 16.60 -1.54 -5.40
CA GLY A 172 16.44 -0.10 -5.54
C GLY A 172 16.89 0.64 -4.27
N ALA A 173 17.10 1.95 -4.36
CA ALA A 173 17.56 2.75 -3.22
C ALA A 173 16.59 2.65 -2.02
N TYR A 174 15.29 2.71 -2.30
CA TYR A 174 14.24 2.59 -1.29
C TYR A 174 14.21 1.19 -0.65
N ASP A 175 14.35 0.13 -1.44
CA ASP A 175 14.34 -1.24 -0.92
C ASP A 175 15.59 -1.55 -0.07
N ARG A 176 16.73 -0.95 -0.39
CA ARG A 176 17.94 -1.06 0.44
C ARG A 176 17.73 -0.44 1.81
N MET A 177 17.10 0.72 1.87
CA MET A 177 16.79 1.38 3.14
C MET A 177 15.83 0.53 3.99
N ILE A 178 14.76 0.04 3.42
CA ILE A 178 13.79 -0.82 4.13
C ILE A 178 14.44 -2.11 4.62
N LEU A 179 15.25 -2.77 3.79
CA LEU A 179 15.97 -3.98 4.20
C LEU A 179 16.91 -3.70 5.38
N MET A 180 17.60 -2.56 5.36
CA MET A 180 18.50 -2.15 6.44
C MET A 180 17.72 -1.92 7.74
N VAL A 181 16.58 -1.24 7.68
CA VAL A 181 15.70 -1.01 8.84
C VAL A 181 15.27 -2.34 9.43
N PHE A 182 14.66 -3.23 8.64
CA PHE A 182 14.21 -4.54 9.12
C PHE A 182 15.34 -5.42 9.66
N TYR A 183 16.52 -5.34 9.04
CA TYR A 183 17.70 -6.05 9.55
C TYR A 183 18.11 -5.54 10.93
N LEU A 184 18.15 -4.23 11.12
CA LEU A 184 18.53 -3.62 12.40
C LEU A 184 17.49 -3.88 13.48
N GLU A 185 16.21 -3.77 13.18
CA GLU A 185 15.11 -4.11 14.08
C GLU A 185 15.20 -5.57 14.53
N SER A 186 15.36 -6.48 13.59
CA SER A 186 15.52 -7.92 13.89
C SER A 186 16.75 -8.21 14.72
N LYS A 187 17.87 -7.52 14.45
CA LYS A 187 19.14 -7.73 15.14
C LYS A 187 19.14 -7.20 16.58
N TYR A 188 18.51 -6.06 16.80
CA TYR A 188 18.53 -5.38 18.10
C TYR A 188 17.24 -5.56 18.89
N GLY A 189 16.19 -6.14 18.29
CA GLY A 189 14.91 -6.40 18.95
C GLY A 189 14.16 -5.13 19.33
N LYS A 190 14.38 -4.05 18.60
CA LYS A 190 13.76 -2.74 18.83
C LYS A 190 13.26 -2.18 17.52
N ASP A 191 12.09 -1.59 17.55
CA ASP A 191 11.56 -0.85 16.43
C ASP A 191 12.44 0.38 16.16
N TRP A 192 12.58 0.75 14.91
CA TRP A 192 13.32 1.92 14.51
C TRP A 192 12.53 3.23 14.71
N ALA A 193 11.20 3.13 14.71
CA ALA A 193 10.30 4.25 14.93
C ALA A 193 9.15 3.84 15.85
N ASP A 194 8.60 4.80 16.59
CA ASP A 194 7.38 4.59 17.36
C ASP A 194 6.19 4.33 16.40
N PRO A 195 5.52 3.18 16.47
CA PRO A 195 4.43 2.83 15.57
C PRO A 195 3.19 3.74 15.72
N THR A 196 3.08 4.45 16.85
CA THR A 196 1.93 5.33 17.14
C THR A 196 2.17 6.75 16.67
N THR A 197 3.37 7.27 16.92
CA THR A 197 3.73 8.67 16.61
C THR A 197 4.49 8.79 15.30
N CYS A 198 4.97 7.70 14.73
CA CYS A 198 5.87 7.65 13.57
C CYS A 198 7.20 8.42 13.77
N LEU A 199 7.53 8.75 15.00
CA LEU A 199 8.79 9.40 15.33
C LEU A 199 9.91 8.37 15.43
N LEU A 200 11.06 8.73 14.89
CA LEU A 200 12.26 7.89 15.02
C LEU A 200 12.67 7.79 16.48
N TYR A 201 13.01 6.57 16.92
CA TYR A 201 13.75 6.41 18.16
C TYR A 201 15.17 6.96 17.93
N THR A 202 15.40 8.19 18.31
CA THR A 202 16.75 8.72 18.44
C THR A 202 17.36 8.08 19.65
N SER A 203 18.44 7.32 19.49
CA SER A 203 19.20 6.85 20.64
C SER A 203 19.75 8.06 21.38
N ASP A 204 19.54 8.16 22.68
CA ASP A 204 20.27 9.05 23.58
C ASP A 204 21.76 8.65 23.69
N ALA A 205 22.29 8.00 22.67
CA ALA A 205 23.68 7.56 22.56
C ALA A 205 24.59 8.64 21.96
N ALA A 206 24.38 9.89 22.36
CA ALA A 206 25.25 11.01 22.07
C ALA A 206 25.70 11.72 23.38
N ASP A 207 25.79 10.95 24.48
CA ASP A 207 26.50 11.37 25.70
C ASP A 207 27.72 10.50 25.92
#